data_9e5295df8a2e2c7be64ffb768cc370dd
#
_entry.id   9e5295df8a2e2c7be64ffb768cc370dd
#
_cell.length_a   1.000
_cell.length_b   1.000
_cell.length_c   1.000
_cell.angle_alpha   90.00
_cell.angle_beta   90.00
_cell.angle_gamma   90.00
#
_symmetry.space_group_name_H-M   'P 1'
#
loop_
_entity.id
_entity.type
_entity.pdbx_description
1 polymer ?
#
loop_
_entity_poly.entity_id
_entity_poly.type
_entity_poly.pdbx_seq_one_letter_code
_entity_poly.pdbx_strand_id
1 'polypeptide(L)'
;MEKQILAAGGIIIDESSDSRRVLLVHRPQYDDWTFPKGKLDRGETVEEAAVREVREETGLKCRIIRKLAEARYLSRKRHKGPLIPKVVHYFLMERSSRRIKVPGDEVDLALWVDLNEASQKLTYAQDKKLLDLL
;
A
#
# COMPACT_ATOMS: atom_id res chain seq x y z
N MET A 1 -4.72 -21.43 16.08
CA MET A 1 -4.01 -21.64 14.80
C MET A 1 -4.33 -20.51 13.84
N GLU A 2 -3.31 -19.88 13.32
CA GLU A 2 -3.51 -18.78 12.40
C GLU A 2 -3.83 -19.31 11.00
N LYS A 3 -4.95 -18.84 10.44
CA LYS A 3 -5.44 -19.34 9.17
C LYS A 3 -5.37 -18.31 8.05
N GLN A 4 -4.89 -17.10 8.33
CA GLN A 4 -4.75 -16.07 7.32
C GLN A 4 -3.75 -15.02 7.75
N ILE A 5 -3.22 -14.29 6.76
CA ILE A 5 -2.35 -13.15 6.99
C ILE A 5 -3.21 -11.90 6.85
N LEU A 6 -3.16 -11.02 7.86
CA LEU A 6 -3.82 -9.72 7.79
C LEU A 6 -2.80 -8.63 7.52
N ALA A 7 -3.13 -7.79 6.56
CA ALA A 7 -2.32 -6.64 6.19
C ALA A 7 -3.21 -5.45 5.90
N ALA A 8 -2.62 -4.27 5.88
CA ALA A 8 -3.34 -3.05 5.59
C ALA A 8 -2.44 -2.09 4.85
N GLY A 9 -3.03 -1.24 4.04
CA GLY A 9 -2.28 -0.27 3.26
C GLY A 9 -3.10 0.92 2.89
N GLY A 10 -2.44 1.86 2.23
CA GLY A 10 -3.06 3.11 1.84
C GLY A 10 -2.89 3.43 0.38
N ILE A 11 -3.95 3.96 -0.20
CA ILE A 11 -3.90 4.57 -1.52
C ILE A 11 -4.00 6.07 -1.26
N ILE A 12 -2.84 6.74 -1.36
CA ILE A 12 -2.72 8.15 -1.04
C ILE A 12 -2.95 8.93 -2.32
N ILE A 13 -3.98 9.77 -2.31
CA ILE A 13 -4.34 10.58 -3.46
C ILE A 13 -3.93 12.03 -3.23
N ASP A 14 -3.38 12.64 -4.26
CA ASP A 14 -3.02 14.06 -4.25
C ASP A 14 -3.73 14.75 -5.41
N GLU A 15 -4.58 15.72 -5.07
CA GLU A 15 -5.34 16.50 -6.04
C GLU A 15 -4.91 17.98 -6.03
N SER A 16 -3.74 18.27 -5.44
CA SER A 16 -3.25 19.65 -5.31
C SER A 16 -2.70 20.22 -6.63
N SER A 17 -2.49 19.37 -7.64
CA SER A 17 -2.05 19.80 -8.97
C SER A 17 -3.21 19.67 -9.97
N ASP A 18 -2.97 20.03 -11.23
CA ASP A 18 -3.97 19.94 -12.29
C ASP A 18 -4.40 18.49 -12.58
N SER A 19 -3.58 17.52 -12.21
CA SER A 19 -3.91 16.11 -12.38
C SER A 19 -3.97 15.42 -11.02
N ARG A 20 -4.77 14.35 -10.96
CA ARG A 20 -4.85 13.49 -9.79
C ARG A 20 -3.67 12.51 -9.81
N ARG A 21 -2.99 12.38 -8.67
CA ARG A 21 -1.84 11.50 -8.55
C ARG A 21 -2.00 10.56 -7.38
N VAL A 22 -1.41 9.38 -7.48
CA VAL A 22 -1.35 8.40 -6.39
C VAL A 22 0.12 8.10 -6.08
N LEU A 23 0.38 7.73 -4.84
CA LEU A 23 1.74 7.41 -4.41
C LEU A 23 1.97 5.91 -4.54
N LEU A 24 2.98 5.54 -5.32
CA LEU A 24 3.40 4.15 -5.51
C LEU A 24 4.78 3.96 -4.92
N VAL A 25 5.06 2.75 -4.45
CA VAL A 25 6.35 2.38 -3.89
C VAL A 25 6.98 1.26 -4.70
N HIS A 26 8.30 1.29 -4.80
CA HIS A 26 9.10 0.24 -5.42
C HIS A 26 9.76 -0.60 -4.34
N ARG A 27 9.67 -1.92 -4.49
CA ARG A 27 10.31 -2.87 -3.57
C ARG A 27 11.48 -3.54 -4.28
N PRO A 28 12.74 -3.23 -3.91
CA PRO A 28 13.90 -3.72 -4.64
C PRO A 28 14.04 -5.25 -4.61
N GLN A 29 13.61 -5.88 -3.52
CA GLN A 29 13.70 -7.34 -3.40
C GLN A 29 12.87 -8.06 -4.47
N TYR A 30 11.71 -7.48 -4.85
CA TYR A 30 10.80 -8.07 -5.81
C TYR A 30 10.82 -7.36 -7.16
N ASP A 31 11.49 -6.22 -7.23
CA ASP A 31 11.50 -5.32 -8.39
C ASP A 31 10.06 -5.06 -8.88
N ASP A 32 9.20 -4.68 -7.97
CA ASP A 32 7.79 -4.41 -8.27
C ASP A 32 7.36 -3.04 -7.76
N TRP A 33 6.23 -2.58 -8.31
CA TRP A 33 5.57 -1.34 -7.91
C TRP A 33 4.21 -1.67 -7.33
N THR A 34 3.96 -1.21 -6.13
CA THR A 34 2.73 -1.49 -5.38
C THR A 34 2.27 -0.24 -4.63
N PHE A 35 1.09 -0.33 -4.02
CA PHE A 35 0.70 0.64 -2.99
C PHE A 35 1.40 0.29 -1.68
N PRO A 36 1.73 1.29 -0.84
CA PRO A 36 2.35 0.99 0.45
C PRO A 36 1.40 0.19 1.35
N LYS A 37 1.92 -0.89 1.92
CA LYS A 37 1.16 -1.81 2.76
C LYS A 37 2.08 -2.69 3.57
N GLY A 38 1.53 -3.31 4.59
CA GLY A 38 2.28 -4.29 5.37
C GLY A 38 1.39 -5.02 6.37
N LYS A 39 1.98 -5.99 7.05
CA LYS A 39 1.27 -6.84 8.01
C LYS A 39 0.92 -6.05 9.26
N LEU A 40 -0.19 -6.43 9.90
CA LEU A 40 -0.58 -5.88 11.19
C LEU A 40 0.41 -6.31 12.26
N ASP A 41 0.73 -5.39 13.17
CA ASP A 41 1.40 -5.71 14.41
C ASP A 41 0.36 -6.22 15.40
N ARG A 42 0.85 -6.94 16.39
CA ARG A 42 -0.02 -7.54 17.42
C ARG A 42 -0.81 -6.45 18.15
N GLY A 43 -2.13 -6.63 18.18
CA GLY A 43 -3.04 -5.70 18.86
C GLY A 43 -3.41 -4.47 18.06
N GLU A 44 -2.93 -4.38 16.85
CA GLU A 44 -3.18 -3.23 15.96
C GLU A 44 -4.49 -3.42 15.20
N THR A 45 -5.24 -2.34 15.01
CA THR A 45 -6.38 -2.36 14.07
C THR A 45 -5.88 -2.23 12.64
N VAL A 46 -6.72 -2.57 11.67
CA VAL A 46 -6.34 -2.40 10.26
C VAL A 46 -6.10 -0.94 9.91
N GLU A 47 -6.87 -0.02 10.51
CA GLU A 47 -6.67 1.41 10.32
C GLU A 47 -5.32 1.89 10.84
N GLU A 48 -4.97 1.47 12.05
CA GLU A 48 -3.68 1.82 12.65
C GLU A 48 -2.53 1.27 11.83
N ALA A 49 -2.65 0.02 11.38
CA ALA A 49 -1.63 -0.62 10.56
C ALA A 49 -1.45 0.10 9.22
N ALA A 50 -2.54 0.50 8.57
CA ALA A 50 -2.48 1.21 7.30
C ALA A 50 -1.72 2.52 7.43
N VAL A 51 -2.05 3.33 8.44
CA VAL A 51 -1.39 4.61 8.66
C VAL A 51 0.09 4.42 8.99
N ARG A 52 0.40 3.45 9.84
CA ARG A 52 1.78 3.13 10.23
C ARG A 52 2.61 2.65 9.04
N GLU A 53 2.09 1.71 8.25
CA GLU A 53 2.81 1.15 7.11
C GLU A 53 3.07 2.20 6.03
N VAL A 54 2.10 3.08 5.76
CA VAL A 54 2.31 4.18 4.82
C VAL A 54 3.46 5.05 5.32
N ARG A 55 3.48 5.39 6.60
CA ARG A 55 4.54 6.24 7.16
C ARG A 55 5.91 5.57 7.12
N GLU A 56 5.97 4.28 7.46
CA GLU A 56 7.23 3.53 7.41
C GLU A 56 7.79 3.44 6.00
N GLU A 57 6.94 3.20 5.00
CA GLU A 57 7.39 2.99 3.62
C GLU A 57 7.61 4.26 2.83
N THR A 58 6.92 5.34 3.17
CA THR A 58 6.96 6.58 2.39
C THR A 58 7.45 7.79 3.16
N GLY A 59 7.44 7.74 4.48
CA GLY A 59 7.73 8.88 5.33
C GLY A 59 6.57 9.83 5.52
N LEU A 60 5.46 9.62 4.83
CA LEU A 60 4.33 10.55 4.89
C LEU A 60 3.38 10.22 6.04
N LYS A 61 2.99 11.26 6.76
CA LYS A 61 1.85 11.19 7.67
C LYS A 61 0.60 11.37 6.83
N CYS A 62 -0.34 10.44 6.97
CA CYS A 62 -1.56 10.44 6.20
C CYS A 62 -2.77 10.25 7.09
N ARG A 63 -3.90 10.73 6.60
CA ARG A 63 -5.19 10.61 7.25
C ARG A 63 -6.10 9.74 6.38
N ILE A 64 -6.83 8.82 7.00
CA ILE A 64 -7.80 7.98 6.30
C ILE A 64 -9.01 8.81 5.94
N ILE A 65 -9.41 8.76 4.66
CA ILE A 65 -10.65 9.35 4.18
C ILE A 65 -11.78 8.31 4.30
N ARG A 66 -11.57 7.10 3.78
CA ARG A 66 -12.53 6.00 3.87
C ARG A 66 -11.88 4.69 3.49
N LYS A 67 -12.53 3.58 3.83
CA LYS A 67 -12.10 2.26 3.37
C LYS A 67 -12.47 2.09 1.90
N LEU A 68 -11.57 1.52 1.11
CA LEU A 68 -11.79 1.29 -0.32
C LEU A 68 -12.16 -0.15 -0.62
N ALA A 69 -11.37 -1.10 -0.15
CA ALA A 69 -11.54 -2.48 -0.56
C ALA A 69 -10.72 -3.43 0.32
N GLU A 70 -10.99 -4.71 0.16
CA GLU A 70 -10.16 -5.78 0.68
C GLU A 70 -9.69 -6.61 -0.52
N ALA A 71 -8.37 -6.80 -0.62
CA ALA A 71 -7.79 -7.68 -1.62
C ALA A 71 -7.46 -9.01 -0.96
N ARG A 72 -7.84 -10.11 -1.60
CA ARG A 72 -7.64 -11.46 -1.07
C ARG A 72 -6.86 -12.29 -2.06
N TYR A 73 -5.78 -12.91 -1.58
CA TYR A 73 -4.96 -13.80 -2.39
C TYR A 73 -4.16 -14.73 -1.51
N LEU A 74 -3.53 -15.75 -2.12
CA LEU A 74 -2.67 -16.67 -1.40
C LEU A 74 -1.26 -16.07 -1.29
N SER A 75 -0.65 -16.23 -0.12
CA SER A 75 0.68 -15.75 0.13
C SER A 75 1.38 -16.66 1.12
N ARG A 76 2.70 -16.54 1.23
CA ARG A 76 3.48 -17.28 2.21
C ARG A 76 3.77 -16.36 3.40
N LYS A 77 3.53 -16.86 4.60
CA LYS A 77 3.87 -16.12 5.81
C LYS A 77 5.38 -16.05 6.00
N ARG A 78 6.09 -17.07 5.52
CA ARG A 78 7.55 -17.15 5.57
C ARG A 78 8.04 -17.86 4.32
N HIS A 79 9.31 -17.59 3.98
CA HIS A 79 9.95 -18.22 2.82
C HIS A 79 9.84 -19.75 2.90
N LYS A 80 9.45 -20.37 1.80
CA LYS A 80 9.23 -21.82 1.70
C LYS A 80 8.15 -22.38 2.63
N GLY A 81 7.38 -21.52 3.28
CA GLY A 81 6.21 -21.95 4.04
C GLY A 81 5.03 -22.27 3.16
N PRO A 82 3.94 -22.80 3.73
CA PRO A 82 2.73 -23.07 2.98
C PRO A 82 2.07 -21.79 2.49
N LEU A 83 1.33 -21.87 1.39
CA LEU A 83 0.48 -20.78 0.93
C LEU A 83 -0.74 -20.73 1.83
N ILE A 84 -1.02 -19.55 2.34
CA ILE A 84 -2.20 -19.31 3.16
C ILE A 84 -2.92 -18.05 2.67
N PRO A 85 -4.21 -17.92 2.96
CA PRO A 85 -4.95 -16.73 2.56
C PRO A 85 -4.37 -15.47 3.18
N LYS A 86 -4.29 -14.41 2.38
CA LYS A 86 -3.90 -13.09 2.84
C LYS A 86 -4.99 -12.10 2.47
N VAL A 87 -5.34 -11.25 3.42
CA VAL A 87 -6.32 -10.17 3.22
C VAL A 87 -5.60 -8.86 3.46
N VAL A 88 -5.66 -7.98 2.48
CA VAL A 88 -5.12 -6.62 2.60
C VAL A 88 -6.28 -5.64 2.61
N HIS A 89 -6.39 -4.86 3.69
CA HIS A 89 -7.39 -3.81 3.83
C HIS A 89 -6.81 -2.51 3.29
N TYR A 90 -7.39 -1.96 2.23
CA TYR A 90 -6.92 -0.72 1.62
C TYR A 90 -7.82 0.45 1.98
N PHE A 91 -7.19 1.55 2.33
CA PHE A 91 -7.87 2.79 2.71
C PHE A 91 -7.45 3.92 1.79
N LEU A 92 -8.43 4.72 1.38
CA LEU A 92 -8.14 5.97 0.68
C LEU A 92 -7.63 6.96 1.71
N MET A 93 -6.50 7.59 1.40
CA MET A 93 -5.83 8.50 2.31
C MET A 93 -5.47 9.81 1.63
N GLU A 94 -5.33 10.86 2.44
CA GLU A 94 -4.69 12.09 2.02
C GLU A 94 -3.50 12.37 2.93
N ARG A 95 -2.47 12.97 2.38
CA ARG A 95 -1.28 13.29 3.16
C ARG A 95 -1.50 14.53 4.03
N SER A 96 -0.94 14.50 5.23
CA SER A 96 -0.87 15.67 6.12
C SER A 96 0.56 16.16 6.29
N SER A 97 1.53 15.55 5.62
CA SER A 97 2.91 16.03 5.55
C SER A 97 3.39 15.91 4.09
N ARG A 98 4.55 16.50 3.78
CA ARG A 98 5.02 16.58 2.38
C ARG A 98 6.31 15.85 2.09
N ARG A 99 7.08 15.52 3.12
CA ARG A 99 8.41 14.98 2.92
C ARG A 99 8.38 13.47 2.75
N ILE A 100 8.79 13.00 1.58
CA ILE A 100 8.97 11.57 1.32
C ILE A 100 10.32 11.15 1.88
N LYS A 101 10.32 10.05 2.64
CA LYS A 101 11.53 9.43 3.15
C LYS A 101 11.33 7.93 3.19
N VAL A 102 11.99 7.23 2.26
CA VAL A 102 11.89 5.77 2.18
C VAL A 102 12.94 5.10 3.06
N PRO A 103 12.67 3.89 3.57
CA PRO A 103 13.63 3.17 4.42
C PRO A 103 14.89 2.74 3.68
N GLY A 104 14.80 2.44 2.38
CA GLY A 104 15.93 2.08 1.55
C GLY A 104 16.12 0.58 1.34
N ASP A 105 15.60 -0.25 2.23
CA ASP A 105 15.70 -1.70 2.14
C ASP A 105 14.41 -2.34 1.59
N GLU A 106 13.32 -2.33 2.35
CA GLU A 106 12.05 -2.89 1.89
C GLU A 106 11.43 -2.06 0.78
N VAL A 107 11.57 -0.74 0.84
CA VAL A 107 11.13 0.21 -0.16
C VAL A 107 12.29 1.17 -0.42
N ASP A 108 12.68 1.29 -1.68
CA ASP A 108 13.78 2.18 -2.07
C ASP A 108 13.32 3.44 -2.79
N LEU A 109 12.12 3.44 -3.35
CA LEU A 109 11.55 4.58 -4.06
C LEU A 109 10.07 4.74 -3.72
N ALA A 110 9.61 5.98 -3.64
CA ALA A 110 8.20 6.31 -3.56
C ALA A 110 7.96 7.48 -4.51
N LEU A 111 7.05 7.31 -5.46
CA LEU A 111 6.80 8.28 -6.52
C LEU A 111 5.32 8.61 -6.62
N TRP A 112 5.05 9.90 -6.84
CA TRP A 112 3.73 10.35 -7.25
C TRP A 112 3.57 10.07 -8.75
N VAL A 113 2.50 9.36 -9.09
CA VAL A 113 2.23 8.95 -10.48
C VAL A 113 0.83 9.43 -10.85
N ASP A 114 0.70 10.04 -12.03
CA ASP A 114 -0.60 10.45 -12.53
C ASP A 114 -1.53 9.24 -12.56
N LEU A 115 -2.78 9.46 -12.16
CA LEU A 115 -3.76 8.38 -12.07
C LEU A 115 -3.89 7.62 -13.39
N ASN A 116 -3.82 8.35 -14.52
CA ASN A 116 -3.93 7.74 -15.86
C ASN A 116 -2.74 6.83 -16.19
N GLU A 117 -1.61 7.01 -15.54
CA GLU A 117 -0.38 6.24 -15.80
C GLU A 117 -0.16 5.15 -14.76
N ALA A 118 -0.86 5.23 -13.64
CA ALA A 118 -0.64 4.32 -12.51
C ALA A 118 -0.88 2.86 -12.90
N SER A 119 -1.87 2.57 -13.75
CA SER A 119 -2.16 1.20 -14.16
C SER A 119 -1.02 0.58 -14.98
N GLN A 120 -0.26 1.41 -15.69
CA GLN A 120 0.90 0.92 -16.45
C GLN A 120 2.09 0.65 -15.55
N LYS A 121 2.22 1.42 -14.47
CA LYS A 121 3.35 1.28 -13.54
C LYS A 121 3.15 0.19 -12.51
N LEU A 122 1.94 0.01 -12.01
CA LEU A 122 1.64 -1.04 -11.03
C LEU A 122 1.95 -2.42 -11.63
N THR A 123 2.58 -3.26 -10.84
CA THR A 123 3.02 -4.58 -11.30
C THR A 123 1.86 -5.58 -11.36
N TYR A 124 0.97 -5.55 -10.37
CA TYR A 124 -0.03 -6.61 -10.22
C TYR A 124 -1.42 -6.18 -10.68
N ALA A 125 -2.09 -7.08 -11.40
CA ALA A 125 -3.45 -6.82 -11.89
C ALA A 125 -4.43 -6.49 -10.77
N GLN A 126 -4.29 -7.14 -9.63
CA GLN A 126 -5.17 -6.88 -8.49
C GLN A 126 -5.03 -5.45 -7.95
N ASP A 127 -3.82 -4.88 -8.01
CA ASP A 127 -3.59 -3.49 -7.59
C ASP A 127 -4.16 -2.52 -8.62
N LYS A 128 -4.03 -2.84 -9.90
CA LYS A 128 -4.57 -2.01 -10.98
C LYS A 128 -6.10 -1.85 -10.85
N LYS A 129 -6.79 -2.91 -10.41
CA LYS A 129 -8.24 -2.86 -10.22
C LYS A 129 -8.66 -1.88 -9.14
N LEU A 130 -7.80 -1.65 -8.15
CA LEU A 130 -8.10 -0.71 -7.08
C LEU A 130 -8.23 0.73 -7.60
N LEU A 131 -7.57 1.05 -8.71
CA LEU A 131 -7.65 2.38 -9.32
C LEU A 131 -9.07 2.72 -9.76
N ASP A 132 -9.87 1.72 -10.11
CA ASP A 132 -11.25 1.93 -10.56
C ASP A 132 -12.15 2.43 -9.42
N LEU A 133 -11.69 2.33 -8.18
CA LEU A 133 -12.45 2.76 -7.00
C LEU A 133 -12.19 4.23 -6.60
N LEU A 134 -11.28 4.89 -7.29
CA LEU A 134 -10.86 6.25 -6.97
C LEU A 134 -11.67 7.31 -7.70
#